data_b5ba205ccb66f7e6b6edf3ea4fd48799
#
_entry.id   b5ba205ccb66f7e6b6edf3ea4fd48799
#
_cell.length_a   1.000
_cell.length_b   1.000
_cell.length_c   1.000
_cell.angle_alpha   90.00
_cell.angle_beta   90.00
_cell.angle_gamma   90.00
#
_symmetry.space_group_name_H-M   'P 1'
#
loop_
_entity.id
_entity.type
_entity.pdbx_description
1 polymer ?
#
loop_
_entity_poly.entity_id
_entity_poly.type
_entity_poly.pdbx_seq_one_letter_code
_entity_poly.pdbx_strand_id
1 'polypeptide(L)'
;TKDLVGCGDFEMNTPVWVSEPVDFVAEWRVFIRHREVLDVRPYKGDWKAQIDPEIIEAAIRVYADQPVAYALDFGRTKDGRFLLVEANDGYSLGSYGMFYINYAKLLSARWAELTGQRDLCDF
;
A
#
# COMPACT_ATOMS: atom_id res chain seq x y z
N THR A 1 3.85 -24.49 2.49
CA THR A 1 5.31 -24.72 2.50
C THR A 1 6.04 -23.94 1.42
N LYS A 2 5.47 -23.81 0.21
CA LYS A 2 6.06 -23.00 -0.86
C LYS A 2 6.06 -21.51 -0.52
N ASP A 3 5.00 -21.05 0.10
CA ASP A 3 4.81 -19.64 0.48
C ASP A 3 5.72 -19.23 1.63
N LEU A 4 6.05 -20.15 2.53
CA LEU A 4 6.97 -19.92 3.64
C LEU A 4 8.45 -19.82 3.18
N VAL A 5 8.82 -20.47 2.10
CA VAL A 5 10.21 -20.41 1.55
C VAL A 5 10.54 -19.00 1.05
N GLY A 6 9.54 -18.22 0.61
CA GLY A 6 9.70 -16.83 0.18
C GLY A 6 9.86 -15.81 1.31
N CYS A 7 9.61 -16.18 2.56
CA CYS A 7 9.62 -15.26 3.69
C CYS A 7 11.00 -15.04 4.34
N GLY A 8 12.07 -15.62 3.79
CA GLY A 8 13.43 -15.53 4.35
C GLY A 8 13.65 -16.44 5.56
N ASP A 9 14.74 -16.20 6.28
CA ASP A 9 15.07 -16.95 7.48
C ASP A 9 14.18 -16.49 8.66
N PHE A 10 13.38 -17.41 9.19
CA PHE A 10 12.58 -17.18 10.39
C PHE A 10 12.79 -18.31 11.39
N GLU A 11 12.68 -17.97 12.66
CA GLU A 11 12.76 -18.96 13.75
C GLU A 11 11.45 -19.76 13.85
N MET A 12 11.54 -21.00 14.35
CA MET A 12 10.38 -21.92 14.50
C MET A 12 9.20 -21.32 15.26
N ASN A 13 9.44 -20.35 16.16
CA ASN A 13 8.42 -19.69 16.99
C ASN A 13 8.17 -18.23 16.59
N THR A 14 8.47 -17.83 15.35
CA THR A 14 8.16 -16.49 14.84
C THR A 14 6.65 -16.26 14.88
N PRO A 15 6.16 -15.19 15.52
CA PRO A 15 4.74 -14.84 15.50
C PRO A 15 4.28 -14.55 14.06
N VAL A 16 3.13 -15.09 13.69
CA VAL A 16 2.53 -14.89 12.36
C VAL A 16 1.07 -14.46 12.49
N TRP A 17 0.60 -13.64 11.56
CA TRP A 17 -0.81 -13.36 11.41
C TRP A 17 -1.47 -14.49 10.62
N VAL A 18 -2.63 -14.94 11.09
CA VAL A 18 -3.43 -15.96 10.41
C VAL A 18 -4.79 -15.36 10.09
N SER A 19 -5.18 -15.43 8.83
CA SER A 19 -6.48 -14.97 8.35
C SER A 19 -7.21 -16.06 7.58
N GLU A 20 -8.51 -15.86 7.35
CA GLU A 20 -9.25 -16.67 6.40
C GLU A 20 -8.70 -16.46 4.98
N PRO A 21 -8.76 -17.47 4.09
CA PRO A 21 -8.49 -17.28 2.67
C PRO A 21 -9.49 -16.31 2.05
N VAL A 22 -9.01 -15.37 1.23
CA VAL A 22 -9.85 -14.39 0.54
C VAL A 22 -9.55 -14.41 -0.95
N ASP A 23 -10.60 -14.50 -1.78
CA ASP A 23 -10.48 -14.40 -3.24
C ASP A 23 -10.81 -12.98 -3.69
N PHE A 24 -9.80 -12.27 -4.20
CA PHE A 24 -9.96 -10.95 -4.77
C PHE A 24 -10.23 -11.01 -6.27
N VAL A 25 -11.27 -10.30 -6.72
CA VAL A 25 -11.60 -10.13 -8.14
C VAL A 25 -10.89 -8.92 -8.76
N ALA A 26 -10.46 -7.97 -7.93
CA ALA A 26 -9.63 -6.84 -8.35
C ALA A 26 -8.82 -6.31 -7.17
N GLU A 27 -7.64 -5.78 -7.46
CA GLU A 27 -6.73 -5.23 -6.46
C GLU A 27 -6.12 -3.92 -6.93
N TRP A 28 -5.93 -2.99 -5.98
CA TRP A 28 -5.40 -1.64 -6.20
C TRP A 28 -4.34 -1.30 -5.18
N ARG A 29 -3.33 -0.52 -5.62
CA ARG A 29 -2.41 0.19 -4.76
C ARG A 29 -2.81 1.65 -4.65
N VAL A 30 -3.02 2.11 -3.42
CA VAL A 30 -3.27 3.52 -3.08
C VAL A 30 -1.97 4.09 -2.54
N PHE A 31 -1.43 5.10 -3.21
CA PHE A 31 -0.22 5.78 -2.79
C PHE A 31 -0.59 7.01 -1.97
N ILE A 32 0.00 7.14 -0.79
CA ILE A 32 -0.29 8.20 0.16
C ILE A 32 0.98 9.02 0.40
N ARG A 33 0.86 10.34 0.41
CA ARG A 33 1.89 11.29 0.80
C ARG A 33 1.27 12.39 1.65
N HIS A 34 1.89 12.69 2.80
CA HIS A 34 1.40 13.70 3.75
C HIS A 34 -0.07 13.49 4.15
N ARG A 35 -0.48 12.23 4.37
CA ARG A 35 -1.84 11.82 4.74
C ARG A 35 -2.91 12.02 3.65
N GLU A 36 -2.51 12.35 2.44
CA GLU A 36 -3.39 12.54 1.29
C GLU A 36 -3.14 11.47 0.22
N VAL A 37 -4.20 11.08 -0.48
CA VAL A 37 -4.08 10.15 -1.61
C VAL A 37 -3.38 10.86 -2.77
N LEU A 38 -2.21 10.37 -3.13
CA LEU A 38 -1.42 10.88 -4.25
C LEU A 38 -1.84 10.27 -5.59
N ASP A 39 -2.13 8.96 -5.59
CA ASP A 39 -2.56 8.22 -6.78
C ASP A 39 -3.20 6.89 -6.37
N VAL A 40 -4.03 6.32 -7.26
CA VAL A 40 -4.62 4.99 -7.10
C VAL A 40 -4.42 4.20 -8.38
N ARG A 41 -3.78 3.03 -8.30
CA ARG A 41 -3.46 2.20 -9.44
C ARG A 41 -4.03 0.79 -9.31
N PRO A 42 -4.89 0.35 -10.25
CA PRO A 42 -5.25 -1.05 -10.36
C PRO A 42 -4.02 -1.84 -10.84
N TYR A 43 -3.77 -2.99 -10.23
CA TYR A 43 -2.66 -3.84 -10.64
C TYR A 43 -3.06 -5.29 -10.92
N LYS A 44 -4.30 -5.69 -10.57
CA LYS A 44 -4.79 -7.04 -10.81
C LYS A 44 -6.31 -7.08 -10.90
N GLY A 45 -6.82 -7.97 -11.75
CA GLY A 45 -8.22 -8.37 -11.77
C GLY A 45 -9.12 -7.60 -12.72
N ASP A 46 -10.42 -7.51 -12.40
CA ASP A 46 -11.44 -6.95 -13.27
C ASP A 46 -11.36 -5.42 -13.32
N TRP A 47 -11.09 -4.89 -14.50
CA TRP A 47 -11.01 -3.45 -14.74
C TRP A 47 -12.34 -2.69 -14.52
N LYS A 48 -13.48 -3.38 -14.45
CA LYS A 48 -14.79 -2.80 -14.16
C LYS A 48 -15.07 -2.65 -12.67
N ALA A 49 -14.28 -3.33 -11.82
CA ALA A 49 -14.46 -3.24 -10.38
C ALA A 49 -14.18 -1.82 -9.87
N GLN A 50 -14.91 -1.41 -8.85
CA GLN A 50 -14.85 -0.06 -8.30
C GLN A 50 -14.11 -0.06 -6.97
N ILE A 51 -13.33 0.99 -6.73
CA ILE A 51 -12.76 1.29 -5.41
C ILE A 51 -13.84 1.82 -4.47
N ASP A 52 -13.54 1.85 -3.17
CA ASP A 52 -14.37 2.45 -2.14
C ASP A 52 -13.58 3.58 -1.46
N PRO A 53 -13.79 4.83 -1.88
CA PRO A 53 -13.03 5.97 -1.35
C PRO A 53 -13.22 6.17 0.16
N GLU A 54 -14.41 5.92 0.69
CA GLU A 54 -14.70 6.11 2.11
C GLU A 54 -13.89 5.15 2.99
N ILE A 55 -13.73 3.90 2.54
CA ILE A 55 -12.90 2.90 3.23
C ILE A 55 -11.41 3.27 3.14
N ILE A 56 -10.95 3.76 2.00
CA ILE A 56 -9.56 4.24 1.82
C ILE A 56 -9.28 5.40 2.78
N GLU A 57 -10.13 6.42 2.79
CA GLU A 57 -9.98 7.58 3.67
C GLU A 57 -10.05 7.19 5.16
N ALA A 58 -10.94 6.25 5.51
CA ALA A 58 -11.03 5.72 6.87
C ALA A 58 -9.73 5.00 7.28
N ALA A 59 -9.14 4.19 6.40
CA ALA A 59 -7.88 3.50 6.67
C ALA A 59 -6.73 4.51 6.91
N ILE A 60 -6.60 5.54 6.08
CA ILE A 60 -5.61 6.61 6.25
C ILE A 60 -5.81 7.33 7.59
N ARG A 61 -7.05 7.63 7.95
CA ARG A 61 -7.37 8.36 9.18
C ARG A 61 -7.01 7.58 10.45
N VAL A 62 -7.25 6.27 10.47
CA VAL A 62 -6.99 5.42 11.65
C VAL A 62 -5.55 4.97 11.78
N TYR A 63 -4.75 5.07 10.72
CA TYR A 63 -3.33 4.72 10.77
C TYR A 63 -2.54 5.86 11.46
N ALA A 64 -2.46 5.80 12.79
CA ALA A 64 -1.93 6.90 13.62
C ALA A 64 -0.45 7.17 13.33
N ASP A 65 0.38 6.12 13.33
CA ASP A 65 1.85 6.21 13.17
C ASP A 65 2.28 5.99 11.70
N GLN A 66 1.47 6.48 10.75
CA GLN A 66 1.77 6.32 9.34
C GLN A 66 3.03 7.09 8.92
N PRO A 67 3.88 6.51 8.05
CA PRO A 67 4.98 7.24 7.43
C PRO A 67 4.49 8.44 6.62
N VAL A 68 5.37 9.40 6.35
CA VAL A 68 5.05 10.58 5.49
C VAL A 68 4.64 10.17 4.08
N ALA A 69 5.20 9.05 3.58
CA ALA A 69 4.83 8.47 2.30
C ALA A 69 4.86 6.93 2.38
N TYR A 70 3.81 6.30 1.89
CA TYR A 70 3.59 4.85 1.95
C TYR A 70 2.52 4.44 0.93
N ALA A 71 2.21 3.15 0.86
CA ALA A 71 1.08 2.66 0.10
C ALA A 71 0.21 1.70 0.91
N LEU A 72 -1.08 1.68 0.59
CA LEU A 72 -2.06 0.70 1.06
C LEU A 72 -2.57 -0.10 -0.13
N ASP A 73 -2.55 -1.40 -0.02
CA ASP A 73 -3.13 -2.28 -1.02
C ASP A 73 -4.54 -2.71 -0.58
N PHE A 74 -5.48 -2.58 -1.50
CA PHE A 74 -6.88 -2.94 -1.29
C PHE A 74 -7.34 -3.97 -2.30
N GLY A 75 -8.26 -4.84 -1.89
CA GLY A 75 -8.88 -5.83 -2.75
C GLY A 75 -10.40 -5.82 -2.67
N ARG A 76 -11.07 -5.99 -3.82
CA ARG A 76 -12.49 -6.24 -3.92
C ARG A 76 -12.73 -7.75 -3.97
N THR A 77 -13.50 -8.27 -3.05
CA THR A 77 -13.86 -9.69 -3.03
C THR A 77 -15.03 -9.99 -3.97
N LYS A 78 -15.22 -11.26 -4.29
CA LYS A 78 -16.33 -11.72 -5.14
C LYS A 78 -17.70 -11.45 -4.53
N ASP A 79 -17.79 -11.45 -3.19
CA ASP A 79 -19.01 -11.12 -2.42
C ASP A 79 -19.21 -9.61 -2.19
N GLY A 80 -18.34 -8.78 -2.80
CA GLY A 80 -18.49 -7.31 -2.83
C GLY A 80 -17.83 -6.56 -1.69
N ARG A 81 -17.14 -7.23 -0.75
CA ARG A 81 -16.37 -6.53 0.29
C ARG A 81 -15.17 -5.82 -0.31
N PHE A 82 -14.81 -4.66 0.24
CA PHE A 82 -13.59 -3.94 -0.11
C PHE A 82 -12.70 -3.92 1.14
N LEU A 83 -11.56 -4.59 1.05
CA LEU A 83 -10.72 -4.91 2.19
C LEU A 83 -9.31 -4.34 2.04
N LEU A 84 -8.74 -3.83 3.12
CA LEU A 84 -7.31 -3.54 3.20
C LEU A 84 -6.54 -4.87 3.23
N VAL A 85 -5.56 -5.01 2.32
CA VAL A 85 -4.72 -6.20 2.19
C VAL A 85 -3.43 -6.03 2.98
N GLU A 86 -2.70 -4.93 2.72
CA GLU A 86 -1.41 -4.64 3.37
C GLU A 86 -1.07 -3.15 3.33
N ALA A 87 -0.14 -2.76 4.18
CA ALA A 87 0.52 -1.46 4.14
C ALA A 87 2.00 -1.65 3.80
N ASN A 88 2.49 -0.87 2.84
CA ASN A 88 3.86 -0.95 2.33
C ASN A 88 4.60 0.37 2.56
N ASP A 89 5.82 0.31 3.08
CA ASP A 89 6.64 1.50 3.29
C ASP A 89 7.00 2.18 1.96
N GLY A 90 7.04 3.50 1.94
CA GLY A 90 7.22 4.32 0.75
C GLY A 90 8.61 4.26 0.11
N TYR A 91 9.60 3.59 0.69
CA TYR A 91 10.97 3.60 0.17
C TYR A 91 11.25 2.52 -0.89
N SER A 92 10.44 1.48 -1.00
CA SER A 92 10.72 0.35 -1.90
C SER A 92 9.43 -0.23 -2.50
N LEU A 93 8.74 0.57 -3.29
CA LEU A 93 7.47 0.22 -3.93
C LEU A 93 7.58 0.16 -5.46
N GLY A 94 6.81 -0.72 -6.09
CA GLY A 94 6.52 -0.62 -7.52
C GLY A 94 5.54 0.52 -7.80
N SER A 95 5.77 1.28 -8.89
CA SER A 95 4.95 2.44 -9.26
C SER A 95 3.59 2.09 -9.87
N TYR A 96 3.43 0.90 -10.40
CA TYR A 96 2.24 0.43 -11.14
C TYR A 96 1.71 1.42 -12.19
N GLY A 97 2.64 2.14 -12.84
CA GLY A 97 2.29 3.13 -13.86
C GLY A 97 1.84 4.48 -13.31
N MET A 98 2.10 4.76 -12.01
CA MET A 98 1.96 6.11 -11.48
C MET A 98 2.78 7.10 -12.31
N PHE A 99 2.26 8.31 -12.48
CA PHE A 99 3.00 9.38 -13.15
C PHE A 99 4.34 9.62 -12.47
N TYR A 100 5.41 9.65 -13.24
CA TYR A 100 6.79 9.62 -12.72
C TYR A 100 7.12 10.76 -11.73
N ILE A 101 6.51 11.95 -11.89
CA ILE A 101 6.70 13.07 -10.96
C ILE A 101 6.07 12.74 -9.60
N ASN A 102 4.87 12.15 -9.57
CA ASN A 102 4.22 11.73 -8.34
C ASN A 102 5.02 10.63 -7.64
N TYR A 103 5.56 9.70 -8.42
CA TYR A 103 6.42 8.65 -7.88
C TYR A 103 7.71 9.22 -7.27
N ALA A 104 8.34 10.18 -7.93
CA ALA A 104 9.50 10.89 -7.38
C ALA A 104 9.16 11.63 -6.09
N LYS A 105 8.01 12.31 -6.02
CA LYS A 105 7.52 12.98 -4.80
C LYS A 105 7.30 12.00 -3.65
N LEU A 106 6.72 10.83 -3.93
CA LEU A 106 6.50 9.78 -2.93
C LEU A 106 7.82 9.31 -2.33
N LEU A 107 8.78 8.91 -3.18
CA LEU A 107 10.07 8.39 -2.75
C LEU A 107 10.92 9.45 -2.04
N SER A 108 10.91 10.69 -2.55
CA SER A 108 11.66 11.80 -1.96
C SER A 108 11.16 12.14 -0.55
N ALA A 109 9.85 12.19 -0.34
CA ALA A 109 9.26 12.45 0.96
C ALA A 109 9.67 11.38 1.98
N ARG A 110 9.56 10.09 1.61
CA ARG A 110 9.95 9.01 2.53
C ARG A 110 11.44 8.97 2.80
N TRP A 111 12.27 9.21 1.78
CA TRP A 111 13.72 9.29 1.94
C TRP A 111 14.11 10.43 2.90
N ALA A 112 13.52 11.61 2.71
CA ALA A 112 13.76 12.77 3.55
C ALA A 112 13.42 12.47 5.02
N GLU A 113 12.29 11.84 5.29
CA GLU A 113 11.88 11.43 6.64
C GLU A 113 12.87 10.43 7.26
N LEU A 114 13.26 9.38 6.52
CA LEU A 114 14.17 8.34 7.01
C LEU A 114 15.59 8.85 7.29
N THR A 115 16.04 9.86 6.54
CA THR A 115 17.42 10.40 6.64
C THR A 115 17.51 11.69 7.43
N GLY A 116 16.38 12.28 7.85
CA GLY A 116 16.33 13.58 8.49
C GLY A 116 16.74 14.73 7.56
N GLN A 117 16.62 14.54 6.24
CA GLN A 117 16.94 15.54 5.23
C GLN A 117 15.70 16.31 4.79
N ARG A 118 15.91 17.41 4.06
CA ARG A 118 14.82 18.15 3.43
C ARG A 118 14.26 17.35 2.24
N ASP A 119 12.94 17.28 2.11
CA ASP A 119 12.30 16.80 0.89
C ASP A 119 12.53 17.79 -0.24
N LEU A 120 13.29 17.37 -1.26
CA LEU A 120 13.60 18.20 -2.42
C LEU A 120 12.48 18.25 -3.46
N CYS A 121 11.47 17.40 -3.31
CA CYS A 121 10.30 17.33 -4.19
C CYS A 121 9.03 17.88 -3.53
N ASP A 122 9.18 18.69 -2.49
CA ASP A 122 8.05 19.35 -1.81
C ASP A 122 7.66 20.64 -2.54
N PHE A 123 6.99 20.46 -3.69
CA PHE A 123 6.46 21.51 -4.55
C PHE A 123 5.11 21.12 -5.17
#